data_7a3a313cc8fc795d1cf558181a8a7bbe
#
_entry.id   7a3a313cc8fc795d1cf558181a8a7bbe
#
_cell.length_a   1.000
_cell.length_b   1.000
_cell.length_c   1.000
_cell.angle_alpha   90.00
_cell.angle_beta   90.00
_cell.angle_gamma   90.00
#
_symmetry.space_group_name_H-M   'P 1'
#
loop_
_entity.id
_entity.type
_entity.pdbx_description
1 polymer ?
#
loop_
_entity_poly.entity_id
_entity_poly.type
_entity_poly.pdbx_seq_one_letter_code
_entity_poly.pdbx_strand_id
1 'polypeptide(L)'
;MKRILIFLILFISLVSCSQVTPPKPFGPIPSERQLEWHELEYYMFVHFTVNTFTDKEWGYGDEKESVFNPSELDCRQWARVAKEAGMKGIIITAKHHDGFCLWPSKFTEHSVKNSKWKNGKGDMLMELRKACDEYGLKMGVYLSPWDRNSAFYSSPEYITYYRNQLHELLTSYGDIFEVWFDGANGGDGYYGGAKEKRTIDRKTYYDWPNTHIIVRELQPMAVMFSDAGPDIRWVGNERGMGSLTNWCLLKRDEMYPGGDFAKILGEGHIDGNWWVPAEVDVSIRPGWFYHQKQDSLVRTPENLIGLYYSSVGRNSNLLLNVPPDRRGLLHENDVKALFGFKELLNKEFAVDLAKGKKVSVTSKRGKEFDGSMVNDGNPETYWATNDYQTAGDIIIDLGAETEVNRIILQEYIKLGQRVQEFKVYAFVNKEWKPLIDGTTVGHKVIRKFPAVRTTKIKVVISKSKACPVISNIELYRAPGE
;
A
#
# COMPACT_ATOMS: atom_id res chain seq x y z
N MET A 1 15.15 -84.00 24.95
CA MET A 1 15.22 -82.59 25.31
C MET A 1 14.75 -81.77 24.08
N LYS A 2 13.45 -81.30 24.12
CA LYS A 2 12.87 -80.46 23.03
C LYS A 2 13.03 -79.02 23.45
N ARG A 3 13.77 -78.17 22.69
CA ARG A 3 13.88 -76.71 22.88
C ARG A 3 12.70 -76.11 22.19
N ILE A 4 11.83 -75.42 22.96
CA ILE A 4 10.73 -74.55 22.46
C ILE A 4 11.32 -73.16 22.23
N LEU A 5 11.32 -72.73 20.99
CA LEU A 5 11.72 -71.37 20.59
C LEU A 5 10.46 -70.49 20.63
N ILE A 6 10.39 -69.53 21.61
CA ILE A 6 9.32 -68.58 21.72
C ILE A 6 9.70 -67.40 20.85
N PHE A 7 8.97 -67.14 19.73
CA PHE A 7 9.07 -65.91 18.92
C PHE A 7 8.23 -64.84 19.57
N LEU A 8 8.88 -63.81 20.13
CA LEU A 8 8.24 -62.60 20.62
C LEU A 8 8.00 -61.70 19.41
N ILE A 9 6.75 -61.59 18.92
CA ILE A 9 6.36 -60.64 17.86
C ILE A 9 6.14 -59.28 18.52
N LEU A 10 7.09 -58.36 18.31
CA LEU A 10 6.98 -56.97 18.73
C LEU A 10 6.03 -56.25 17.75
N PHE A 11 4.79 -55.95 18.17
CA PHE A 11 3.88 -55.05 17.42
C PHE A 11 4.36 -53.63 17.60
N ILE A 12 5.12 -53.10 16.65
CA ILE A 12 5.38 -51.66 16.55
C ILE A 12 4.12 -51.02 15.94
N SER A 13 3.26 -50.44 16.78
CA SER A 13 2.18 -49.58 16.33
C SER A 13 2.80 -48.29 15.75
N LEU A 14 2.95 -48.23 14.45
CA LEU A 14 3.19 -46.96 13.73
C LEU A 14 1.98 -46.07 13.96
N VAL A 15 2.08 -45.17 14.93
CA VAL A 15 1.17 -44.02 15.02
C VAL A 15 1.50 -43.13 13.82
N SER A 16 0.80 -43.35 12.71
CA SER A 16 0.81 -42.46 11.58
C SER A 16 0.18 -41.13 12.07
N CYS A 17 1.01 -40.18 12.41
CA CYS A 17 0.54 -38.81 12.65
C CYS A 17 0.11 -38.27 11.26
N SER A 18 -1.15 -38.46 10.89
CA SER A 18 -1.70 -37.88 9.68
C SER A 18 -1.68 -36.36 9.85
N GLN A 19 -0.72 -35.72 9.20
CA GLN A 19 -0.63 -34.26 9.15
C GLN A 19 -1.91 -33.72 8.51
N VAL A 20 -2.58 -32.79 9.21
CA VAL A 20 -3.83 -32.21 8.71
C VAL A 20 -3.54 -31.35 7.48
N THR A 21 -4.23 -31.61 6.38
CA THR A 21 -4.03 -30.85 5.14
C THR A 21 -4.46 -29.39 5.31
N PRO A 22 -3.60 -28.42 4.94
CA PRO A 22 -3.96 -27.00 4.98
C PRO A 22 -5.19 -26.69 4.11
N PRO A 23 -5.92 -25.59 4.38
CA PRO A 23 -6.94 -25.08 3.47
C PRO A 23 -6.35 -24.82 2.08
N LYS A 24 -7.08 -25.15 1.03
CA LYS A 24 -6.68 -24.80 -0.34
C LYS A 24 -6.84 -23.30 -0.59
N PRO A 25 -6.02 -22.67 -1.45
CA PRO A 25 -6.27 -21.33 -1.94
C PRO A 25 -7.69 -21.17 -2.49
N PHE A 26 -8.30 -20.02 -2.29
CA PHE A 26 -9.65 -19.71 -2.75
C PHE A 26 -9.68 -18.38 -3.52
N GLY A 27 -10.11 -18.43 -4.78
CA GLY A 27 -10.11 -17.28 -5.68
C GLY A 27 -8.71 -16.83 -6.07
N PRO A 28 -8.56 -15.59 -6.57
CA PRO A 28 -7.25 -15.00 -6.81
C PRO A 28 -6.45 -14.84 -5.51
N ILE A 29 -5.15 -15.09 -5.61
CA ILE A 29 -4.18 -14.92 -4.52
C ILE A 29 -3.12 -13.89 -4.91
N PRO A 30 -2.50 -13.21 -3.94
CA PRO A 30 -1.41 -12.28 -4.21
C PRO A 30 -0.18 -13.00 -4.77
N SER A 31 0.52 -12.36 -5.69
CA SER A 31 1.88 -12.70 -6.07
C SER A 31 2.87 -12.29 -4.98
N GLU A 32 4.11 -12.80 -5.04
CA GLU A 32 5.17 -12.48 -4.08
C GLU A 32 5.41 -10.96 -3.97
N ARG A 33 5.53 -10.23 -5.11
CA ARG A 33 5.67 -8.77 -5.12
C ARG A 33 4.50 -8.04 -4.44
N GLN A 34 3.26 -8.55 -4.58
CA GLN A 34 2.09 -7.98 -3.93
C GLN A 34 2.07 -8.27 -2.42
N LEU A 35 2.57 -9.44 -1.99
CA LEU A 35 2.78 -9.73 -0.58
C LEU A 35 3.80 -8.78 0.04
N GLU A 36 4.97 -8.60 -0.58
CA GLU A 36 5.97 -7.63 -0.14
C GLU A 36 5.41 -6.20 -0.08
N TRP A 37 4.60 -5.83 -1.07
CA TRP A 37 3.96 -4.52 -1.11
C TRP A 37 2.98 -4.31 0.05
N HIS A 38 2.16 -5.30 0.38
CA HIS A 38 1.25 -5.23 1.53
C HIS A 38 1.98 -4.93 2.85
N GLU A 39 3.18 -5.48 3.05
CA GLU A 39 3.99 -5.28 4.26
C GLU A 39 4.58 -3.86 4.38
N LEU A 40 4.52 -3.05 3.32
CA LEU A 40 4.99 -1.66 3.39
C LEU A 40 4.06 -0.78 4.21
N GLU A 41 2.76 -1.02 4.19
CA GLU A 41 1.68 -0.27 4.85
C GLU A 41 1.63 1.21 4.43
N TYR A 42 2.70 1.98 4.64
CA TYR A 42 2.78 3.38 4.23
C TYR A 42 4.19 3.79 3.80
N TYR A 43 4.24 4.69 2.82
CA TYR A 43 5.46 5.19 2.21
C TYR A 43 5.24 6.59 1.63
N MET A 44 6.34 7.27 1.26
CA MET A 44 6.34 8.66 0.84
C MET A 44 6.14 8.79 -0.67
N PHE A 45 5.31 9.73 -1.08
CA PHE A 45 5.28 10.26 -2.43
C PHE A 45 6.00 11.62 -2.45
N VAL A 46 6.75 11.92 -3.50
CA VAL A 46 7.46 13.20 -3.64
C VAL A 46 7.12 13.82 -4.99
N HIS A 47 6.38 14.93 -4.95
CA HIS A 47 6.13 15.79 -6.11
C HIS A 47 7.11 16.94 -6.10
N PHE A 48 8.04 16.94 -7.06
CA PHE A 48 9.08 17.96 -7.14
C PHE A 48 9.58 18.11 -8.58
N THR A 49 9.15 19.17 -9.29
CA THR A 49 9.53 19.49 -10.67
C THR A 49 9.62 21.01 -10.83
N VAL A 50 9.62 21.50 -12.06
CA VAL A 50 9.49 22.92 -12.39
C VAL A 50 8.24 23.55 -11.77
N ASN A 51 7.21 22.76 -11.45
CA ASN A 51 5.97 23.22 -10.82
C ASN A 51 6.22 23.82 -9.44
N THR A 52 7.13 23.25 -8.64
CA THR A 52 7.53 23.81 -7.34
C THR A 52 8.07 25.25 -7.48
N PHE A 53 8.79 25.53 -8.57
CA PHE A 53 9.41 26.85 -8.80
C PHE A 53 8.48 27.86 -9.46
N THR A 54 7.44 27.37 -10.15
CA THR A 54 6.44 28.23 -10.84
C THR A 54 5.14 28.38 -10.06
N ASP A 55 5.04 27.78 -8.85
CA ASP A 55 3.86 27.82 -7.98
C ASP A 55 2.60 27.23 -8.66
N LYS A 56 2.77 26.11 -9.40
CA LYS A 56 1.71 25.42 -10.14
C LYS A 56 1.52 24.00 -9.65
N GLU A 57 0.28 23.50 -9.75
CA GLU A 57 -0.03 22.07 -9.57
C GLU A 57 0.23 21.29 -10.86
N TRP A 58 -0.19 21.85 -11.98
CA TRP A 58 0.05 21.30 -13.32
C TRP A 58 0.72 22.37 -14.18
N GLY A 59 1.97 22.17 -14.50
CA GLY A 59 2.69 22.98 -15.48
C GLY A 59 2.04 22.85 -16.86
N TYR A 60 2.21 23.85 -17.69
CA TYR A 60 1.67 23.86 -19.07
C TYR A 60 2.56 23.09 -20.05
N GLY A 61 3.81 22.81 -19.66
CA GLY A 61 4.83 22.16 -20.50
C GLY A 61 5.73 23.14 -21.26
N ASP A 62 5.56 24.43 -21.03
CA ASP A 62 6.41 25.51 -21.60
C ASP A 62 7.31 26.18 -20.55
N GLU A 63 7.35 25.60 -19.34
CA GLU A 63 8.24 26.06 -18.28
C GLU A 63 9.69 25.90 -18.72
N LYS A 64 10.48 26.97 -18.54
CA LYS A 64 11.91 26.93 -18.90
C LYS A 64 12.65 26.02 -17.90
N GLU A 65 13.51 25.16 -18.39
CA GLU A 65 14.33 24.24 -17.57
C GLU A 65 15.18 25.00 -16.56
N SER A 66 15.60 26.23 -16.91
CA SER A 66 16.42 27.10 -16.05
C SER A 66 15.74 27.54 -14.77
N VAL A 67 14.41 27.39 -14.63
CA VAL A 67 13.69 27.70 -13.37
C VAL A 67 13.93 26.63 -12.31
N PHE A 68 14.24 25.40 -12.73
CA PHE A 68 14.59 24.34 -11.79
C PHE A 68 16.00 24.60 -11.22
N ASN A 69 16.04 25.12 -10.00
CA ASN A 69 17.28 25.47 -9.34
C ASN A 69 17.15 25.43 -7.81
N PRO A 70 16.98 24.24 -7.22
CA PRO A 70 16.97 24.09 -5.76
C PRO A 70 18.30 24.53 -5.17
N SER A 71 18.27 25.37 -4.13
CA SER A 71 19.47 25.95 -3.51
C SER A 71 20.20 24.98 -2.59
N GLU A 72 19.49 24.02 -1.99
CA GLU A 72 19.97 23.18 -0.89
C GLU A 72 19.50 21.74 -1.04
N LEU A 73 19.27 21.25 -2.29
CA LEU A 73 18.72 19.91 -2.51
C LEU A 73 19.50 18.85 -1.72
N ASP A 74 18.78 18.15 -0.85
CA ASP A 74 19.33 17.05 -0.06
C ASP A 74 18.35 15.86 0.01
N CYS A 75 18.49 14.91 -0.90
CA CYS A 75 17.72 13.67 -0.89
C CYS A 75 17.98 12.80 0.36
N ARG A 76 19.10 13.00 1.07
CA ARG A 76 19.38 12.32 2.34
C ARG A 76 18.46 12.83 3.45
N GLN A 77 18.13 14.16 3.44
CA GLN A 77 17.16 14.72 4.37
C GLN A 77 15.78 14.08 4.14
N TRP A 78 15.36 13.88 2.88
CA TRP A 78 14.10 13.22 2.57
C TRP A 78 14.08 11.76 3.07
N ALA A 79 15.13 11.00 2.74
CA ALA A 79 15.26 9.60 3.15
C ALA A 79 15.31 9.44 4.67
N ARG A 80 16.09 10.29 5.35
CA ARG A 80 16.16 10.30 6.83
C ARG A 80 14.79 10.57 7.45
N VAL A 81 14.10 11.60 7.00
CA VAL A 81 12.76 11.96 7.51
C VAL A 81 11.75 10.83 7.26
N ALA A 82 11.73 10.27 6.05
CA ALA A 82 10.87 9.12 5.72
C ALA A 82 11.14 7.93 6.67
N LYS A 83 12.42 7.58 6.88
CA LYS A 83 12.82 6.49 7.77
C LYS A 83 12.43 6.72 9.21
N GLU A 84 12.71 7.90 9.75
CA GLU A 84 12.38 8.28 11.13
C GLU A 84 10.86 8.36 11.35
N ALA A 85 10.10 8.77 10.31
CA ALA A 85 8.64 8.70 10.31
C ALA A 85 8.09 7.27 10.17
N GLY A 86 8.94 6.26 9.98
CA GLY A 86 8.56 4.84 9.88
C GLY A 86 8.12 4.38 8.50
N MET A 87 8.28 5.21 7.48
CA MET A 87 8.00 4.86 6.08
C MET A 87 9.00 3.84 5.55
N LYS A 88 8.59 3.04 4.56
CA LYS A 88 9.38 1.92 4.03
C LYS A 88 9.98 2.20 2.64
N GLY A 89 9.51 3.24 1.97
CA GLY A 89 9.97 3.60 0.63
C GLY A 89 9.62 5.03 0.25
N ILE A 90 10.15 5.47 -0.89
CA ILE A 90 9.87 6.78 -1.50
C ILE A 90 9.59 6.56 -2.98
N ILE A 91 8.45 7.08 -3.46
CA ILE A 91 8.14 7.19 -4.90
C ILE A 91 8.36 8.65 -5.31
N ILE A 92 9.09 8.88 -6.38
CA ILE A 92 9.37 10.21 -6.93
C ILE A 92 8.65 10.42 -8.26
N THR A 93 8.03 11.58 -8.46
CA THR A 93 7.57 12.01 -9.78
C THR A 93 8.76 12.27 -10.70
N ALA A 94 9.33 11.21 -11.28
CA ALA A 94 10.50 11.33 -12.17
C ALA A 94 10.20 12.26 -13.36
N LYS A 95 8.98 12.19 -13.91
CA LYS A 95 8.40 13.14 -14.87
C LYS A 95 6.92 13.30 -14.57
N HIS A 96 6.48 14.52 -14.27
CA HIS A 96 5.06 14.86 -14.11
C HIS A 96 4.43 15.33 -15.44
N HIS A 97 3.19 15.79 -15.44
CA HIS A 97 2.46 16.22 -16.65
C HIS A 97 3.12 17.39 -17.39
N ASP A 98 3.95 18.20 -16.72
CA ASP A 98 4.76 19.25 -17.33
C ASP A 98 5.81 18.71 -18.32
N GLY A 99 6.11 17.40 -18.27
CA GLY A 99 7.09 16.75 -19.13
C GLY A 99 8.55 16.91 -18.69
N PHE A 100 8.81 17.64 -17.58
CA PHE A 100 10.18 17.87 -17.10
C PHE A 100 10.75 16.60 -16.43
N CYS A 101 11.89 16.13 -16.94
CA CYS A 101 12.56 14.94 -16.43
C CYS A 101 13.57 15.30 -15.35
N LEU A 102 13.46 14.68 -14.17
CA LEU A 102 14.37 14.84 -13.03
C LEU A 102 15.70 14.09 -13.21
N TRP A 103 15.90 13.45 -14.34
CA TRP A 103 17.14 12.78 -14.75
C TRP A 103 17.59 13.30 -16.13
N PRO A 104 18.87 13.16 -16.49
CA PRO A 104 19.39 13.64 -17.76
C PRO A 104 18.98 12.72 -18.93
N SER A 105 17.67 12.63 -19.20
CA SER A 105 17.09 11.77 -20.25
C SER A 105 17.75 12.04 -21.60
N LYS A 106 17.99 10.97 -22.36
CA LYS A 106 18.51 11.03 -23.72
C LYS A 106 17.43 11.38 -24.76
N PHE A 107 16.16 11.32 -24.36
CA PHE A 107 15.01 11.42 -25.25
C PHE A 107 14.33 12.79 -25.24
N THR A 108 14.69 13.67 -24.30
CA THR A 108 14.15 15.04 -24.25
C THR A 108 15.21 16.03 -23.79
N GLU A 109 15.09 17.27 -24.26
CA GLU A 109 15.85 18.41 -23.74
C GLU A 109 15.17 19.03 -22.51
N HIS A 110 13.89 18.76 -22.28
CA HIS A 110 13.13 19.25 -21.13
C HIS A 110 13.44 18.44 -19.87
N SER A 111 14.62 18.70 -19.28
CA SER A 111 15.14 17.95 -18.17
C SER A 111 16.19 18.70 -17.35
N VAL A 112 16.62 18.11 -16.25
CA VAL A 112 17.67 18.65 -15.35
C VAL A 112 18.97 18.97 -16.09
N LYS A 113 19.27 18.33 -17.23
CA LYS A 113 20.49 18.61 -18.01
C LYS A 113 20.53 20.03 -18.58
N ASN A 114 19.41 20.69 -18.75
CA ASN A 114 19.29 22.08 -19.19
C ASN A 114 18.89 23.04 -18.07
N SER A 115 18.83 22.55 -16.82
CA SER A 115 18.55 23.38 -15.65
C SER A 115 19.79 24.15 -15.14
N LYS A 116 19.57 25.13 -14.29
CA LYS A 116 20.64 25.79 -13.57
C LYS A 116 21.24 24.94 -12.46
N TRP A 117 20.46 23.98 -11.96
CA TRP A 117 20.89 23.12 -10.88
C TRP A 117 22.12 22.32 -11.26
N LYS A 118 23.19 22.42 -10.46
CA LYS A 118 24.50 21.81 -10.71
C LYS A 118 25.06 22.09 -12.13
N ASN A 119 24.68 23.23 -12.73
CA ASN A 119 25.04 23.59 -14.11
C ASN A 119 24.67 22.50 -15.13
N GLY A 120 23.49 21.90 -14.99
CA GLY A 120 23.00 20.83 -15.86
C GLY A 120 23.67 19.46 -15.68
N LYS A 121 24.53 19.27 -14.68
CA LYS A 121 25.25 18.01 -14.42
C LYS A 121 24.59 17.17 -13.31
N GLY A 122 23.43 17.58 -12.83
CA GLY A 122 22.70 16.86 -11.79
C GLY A 122 21.92 15.68 -12.33
N ASP A 123 21.79 14.62 -11.53
CA ASP A 123 20.87 13.51 -11.69
C ASP A 123 20.18 13.29 -10.35
N MET A 124 18.95 13.80 -10.25
CA MET A 124 18.23 13.79 -9.00
C MET A 124 17.78 12.38 -8.61
N LEU A 125 17.45 11.54 -9.58
CA LEU A 125 17.05 10.16 -9.30
C LEU A 125 18.23 9.35 -8.75
N MET A 126 19.43 9.57 -9.27
CA MET A 126 20.65 8.93 -8.73
C MET A 126 20.96 9.41 -7.30
N GLU A 127 20.73 10.68 -6.99
CA GLU A 127 20.91 11.20 -5.63
C GLU A 127 19.88 10.59 -4.67
N LEU A 128 18.61 10.48 -5.10
CA LEU A 128 17.59 9.82 -4.31
C LEU A 128 17.89 8.32 -4.13
N ARG A 129 18.34 7.61 -5.19
CA ARG A 129 18.71 6.19 -5.10
C ARG A 129 19.75 5.96 -4.01
N LYS A 130 20.84 6.74 -4.04
CA LYS A 130 21.90 6.68 -3.03
C LYS A 130 21.39 6.94 -1.62
N ALA A 131 20.50 7.93 -1.47
CA ALA A 131 19.90 8.22 -0.18
C ALA A 131 18.99 7.07 0.30
N CYS A 132 18.17 6.50 -0.57
CA CYS A 132 17.35 5.33 -0.23
C CYS A 132 18.19 4.13 0.19
N ASP A 133 19.30 3.85 -0.51
CA ASP A 133 20.23 2.77 -0.15
C ASP A 133 20.87 3.01 1.23
N GLU A 134 21.32 4.23 1.50
CA GLU A 134 21.93 4.61 2.78
C GLU A 134 20.98 4.40 3.98
N TYR A 135 19.70 4.74 3.81
CA TYR A 135 18.70 4.65 4.88
C TYR A 135 17.90 3.34 4.86
N GLY A 136 18.19 2.42 3.94
CA GLY A 136 17.48 1.14 3.80
C GLY A 136 16.00 1.32 3.44
N LEU A 137 15.71 2.23 2.51
CA LEU A 137 14.39 2.48 1.95
C LEU A 137 14.28 1.91 0.55
N LYS A 138 13.09 1.47 0.17
CA LYS A 138 12.78 1.11 -1.22
C LYS A 138 12.56 2.38 -2.05
N MET A 139 12.96 2.37 -3.34
CA MET A 139 12.71 3.46 -4.28
C MET A 139 11.69 3.05 -5.33
N GLY A 140 10.69 3.88 -5.57
CA GLY A 140 9.73 3.77 -6.66
C GLY A 140 9.79 4.98 -7.58
N VAL A 141 9.24 4.85 -8.77
CA VAL A 141 9.23 5.91 -9.77
C VAL A 141 7.82 6.12 -10.35
N TYR A 142 7.43 7.37 -10.48
CA TYR A 142 6.25 7.80 -11.21
C TYR A 142 6.70 8.37 -12.57
N LEU A 143 6.14 7.87 -13.65
CA LEU A 143 6.35 8.40 -14.99
C LEU A 143 5.00 8.77 -15.62
N SER A 144 4.68 10.07 -15.68
CA SER A 144 3.43 10.54 -16.25
C SER A 144 3.25 10.06 -17.68
N PRO A 145 2.14 9.37 -17.98
CA PRO A 145 1.81 9.03 -19.36
C PRO A 145 1.38 10.26 -20.18
N TRP A 146 0.78 11.26 -19.52
CA TRP A 146 0.48 12.53 -20.14
C TRP A 146 1.70 13.45 -20.10
N ASP A 147 2.08 14.00 -21.24
CA ASP A 147 3.26 14.88 -21.40
C ASP A 147 2.85 16.12 -22.17
N ARG A 148 2.72 17.23 -21.45
CA ARG A 148 2.29 18.52 -21.99
C ARG A 148 3.40 19.25 -22.76
N ASN A 149 4.66 18.83 -22.59
CA ASN A 149 5.81 19.40 -23.32
C ASN A 149 5.99 18.73 -24.68
N SER A 150 5.86 17.40 -24.76
CA SER A 150 6.22 16.62 -25.95
C SER A 150 5.37 16.96 -27.18
N ALA A 151 6.03 17.33 -28.27
CA ALA A 151 5.38 17.52 -29.57
C ALA A 151 4.72 16.22 -30.09
N PHE A 152 5.20 15.06 -29.68
CA PHE A 152 4.69 13.76 -30.11
C PHE A 152 3.44 13.30 -29.38
N TYR A 153 3.05 13.91 -28.23
CA TYR A 153 1.90 13.47 -27.48
C TYR A 153 0.65 13.36 -28.37
N SER A 154 -0.14 12.32 -28.22
CA SER A 154 -1.28 11.90 -29.05
C SER A 154 -0.92 11.30 -30.44
N SER A 155 0.35 11.08 -30.75
CA SER A 155 0.77 10.33 -31.95
C SER A 155 1.39 8.98 -31.58
N PRO A 156 1.52 8.03 -32.53
CA PRO A 156 2.15 6.72 -32.24
C PRO A 156 3.63 6.82 -31.80
N GLU A 157 4.37 7.83 -32.29
CA GLU A 157 5.78 8.07 -31.96
C GLU A 157 5.97 8.35 -30.47
N TYR A 158 4.95 8.93 -29.81
CA TYR A 158 4.98 9.18 -28.38
C TYR A 158 5.11 7.90 -27.56
N ILE A 159 4.51 6.81 -28.00
CA ILE A 159 4.58 5.53 -27.28
C ILE A 159 6.02 5.00 -27.25
N THR A 160 6.74 5.12 -28.37
CA THR A 160 8.17 4.78 -28.43
C THR A 160 9.00 5.70 -27.51
N TYR A 161 8.75 7.00 -27.55
CA TYR A 161 9.40 7.99 -26.69
C TYR A 161 9.15 7.67 -25.19
N TYR A 162 7.91 7.41 -24.81
CA TYR A 162 7.52 7.09 -23.44
C TYR A 162 8.18 5.80 -22.93
N ARG A 163 8.16 4.73 -23.76
CA ARG A 163 8.79 3.45 -23.42
C ARG A 163 10.31 3.54 -23.33
N ASN A 164 10.94 4.37 -24.11
CA ASN A 164 12.38 4.63 -24.02
C ASN A 164 12.73 5.32 -22.69
N GLN A 165 11.93 6.31 -22.24
CA GLN A 165 12.09 6.93 -20.93
C GLN A 165 11.85 5.92 -19.80
N LEU A 166 10.83 5.08 -19.92
CA LEU A 166 10.56 4.01 -18.95
C LEU A 166 11.76 3.05 -18.86
N HIS A 167 12.35 2.66 -19.99
CA HIS A 167 13.53 1.81 -20.03
C HIS A 167 14.73 2.47 -19.32
N GLU A 168 14.98 3.77 -19.52
CA GLU A 168 16.04 4.51 -18.81
C GLU A 168 15.83 4.40 -17.28
N LEU A 169 14.61 4.64 -16.81
CA LEU A 169 14.29 4.59 -15.38
C LEU A 169 14.51 3.20 -14.76
N LEU A 170 14.09 2.16 -15.47
CA LEU A 170 14.11 0.79 -14.96
C LEU A 170 15.50 0.12 -15.05
N THR A 171 16.44 0.70 -15.80
CA THR A 171 17.79 0.13 -15.99
C THR A 171 18.91 0.92 -15.30
N SER A 172 18.64 2.17 -14.88
CA SER A 172 19.71 3.08 -14.41
C SER A 172 19.74 3.30 -12.91
N TYR A 173 18.66 2.96 -12.18
CA TYR A 173 18.48 3.36 -10.78
C TYR A 173 18.32 2.19 -9.81
N GLY A 174 18.84 1.00 -10.16
CA GLY A 174 18.79 -0.20 -9.31
C GLY A 174 17.37 -0.76 -9.18
N ASP A 175 17.10 -1.39 -8.04
CA ASP A 175 15.82 -2.04 -7.80
C ASP A 175 14.71 -1.01 -7.55
N ILE A 176 13.64 -1.14 -8.33
CA ILE A 176 12.42 -0.33 -8.23
C ILE A 176 11.33 -1.20 -7.62
N PHE A 177 10.73 -0.76 -6.48
CA PHE A 177 9.67 -1.54 -5.85
C PHE A 177 8.28 -1.27 -6.45
N GLU A 178 8.09 -0.06 -7.03
CA GLU A 178 6.82 0.36 -7.60
C GLU A 178 7.02 1.30 -8.78
N VAL A 179 6.29 1.03 -9.87
CA VAL A 179 6.17 1.91 -11.03
C VAL A 179 4.75 2.47 -11.07
N TRP A 180 4.63 3.78 -10.95
CA TRP A 180 3.37 4.49 -10.82
C TRP A 180 2.95 5.15 -12.12
N PHE A 181 1.83 4.70 -12.70
CA PHE A 181 1.25 5.20 -13.93
C PHE A 181 -0.04 5.97 -13.65
N ASP A 182 0.00 7.29 -13.83
CA ASP A 182 -1.14 8.17 -13.60
C ASP A 182 -2.28 7.92 -14.61
N GLY A 183 -3.53 8.00 -14.14
CA GLY A 183 -4.72 7.92 -14.97
C GLY A 183 -5.03 9.21 -15.75
N ALA A 184 -4.40 10.34 -15.43
CA ALA A 184 -4.59 11.59 -16.11
C ALA A 184 -4.09 11.52 -17.58
N ASN A 185 -4.88 12.04 -18.49
CA ASN A 185 -4.58 11.93 -19.91
C ASN A 185 -5.29 12.99 -20.73
N GLY A 186 -4.54 13.61 -21.64
CA GLY A 186 -5.04 14.59 -22.59
C GLY A 186 -5.52 15.90 -21.95
N GLY A 187 -5.55 16.94 -22.70
CA GLY A 187 -5.91 18.28 -22.26
C GLY A 187 -5.11 19.35 -22.96
N ASP A 188 -5.12 20.55 -22.40
CA ASP A 188 -4.33 21.67 -22.89
C ASP A 188 -2.84 21.43 -22.64
N GLY A 189 -1.98 21.91 -23.52
CA GLY A 189 -0.54 21.79 -23.36
C GLY A 189 0.26 22.58 -24.37
N TYR A 190 1.54 22.73 -24.09
CA TYR A 190 2.51 23.36 -24.98
C TYR A 190 2.74 22.54 -26.25
N TYR A 191 2.91 21.24 -26.13
CA TYR A 191 3.07 20.27 -27.20
C TYR A 191 4.06 20.72 -28.30
N GLY A 192 5.28 21.09 -27.89
CA GLY A 192 6.33 21.54 -28.79
C GLY A 192 6.05 22.89 -29.45
N GLY A 193 5.19 23.73 -28.90
CA GLY A 193 4.80 25.02 -29.43
C GLY A 193 3.44 25.06 -30.11
N ALA A 194 2.76 23.94 -30.29
CA ALA A 194 1.42 23.88 -30.89
C ALA A 194 0.36 24.62 -30.04
N LYS A 195 0.51 24.58 -28.69
CA LYS A 195 -0.38 25.29 -27.72
C LYS A 195 -1.86 24.96 -27.95
N GLU A 196 -2.18 23.71 -27.98
CA GLU A 196 -3.50 23.19 -28.32
C GLU A 196 -4.03 22.23 -27.27
N LYS A 197 -5.27 21.75 -27.45
CA LYS A 197 -5.84 20.65 -26.68
C LYS A 197 -5.67 19.35 -27.47
N ARG A 198 -5.09 18.33 -26.84
CA ARG A 198 -4.97 16.97 -27.39
C ARG A 198 -5.80 15.99 -26.60
N THR A 199 -6.44 15.08 -27.29
CA THR A 199 -7.24 13.98 -26.70
C THR A 199 -6.76 12.66 -27.27
N ILE A 200 -6.93 11.61 -26.48
CA ILE A 200 -6.54 10.24 -26.83
C ILE A 200 -7.66 9.27 -26.53
N ASP A 201 -7.63 8.09 -27.14
CA ASP A 201 -8.43 6.97 -26.66
C ASP A 201 -7.75 6.35 -25.43
N ARG A 202 -8.33 6.57 -24.27
CA ARG A 202 -7.80 6.12 -22.95
C ARG A 202 -7.58 4.62 -22.86
N LYS A 203 -8.33 3.83 -23.63
CA LYS A 203 -8.28 2.36 -23.57
C LYS A 203 -7.10 1.80 -24.36
N THR A 204 -6.78 2.43 -25.48
CA THR A 204 -5.89 1.81 -26.47
C THR A 204 -4.60 2.58 -26.72
N TYR A 205 -4.60 3.91 -26.57
CA TYR A 205 -3.49 4.77 -26.97
C TYR A 205 -2.13 4.39 -26.37
N TYR A 206 -2.09 4.15 -25.06
CA TYR A 206 -0.81 3.86 -24.37
C TYR A 206 -0.34 2.41 -24.55
N ASP A 207 -1.16 1.54 -25.15
CA ASP A 207 -0.85 0.12 -25.34
C ASP A 207 -0.28 -0.49 -24.06
N TRP A 208 -1.03 -0.34 -22.96
CA TRP A 208 -0.63 -0.75 -21.61
C TRP A 208 -0.14 -2.20 -21.51
N PRO A 209 -0.76 -3.19 -22.18
CA PRO A 209 -0.28 -4.57 -22.11
C PRO A 209 1.20 -4.69 -22.49
N ASN A 210 1.62 -4.08 -23.61
CA ASN A 210 3.01 -4.12 -24.07
C ASN A 210 3.92 -3.21 -23.23
N THR A 211 3.42 -2.11 -22.68
CA THR A 211 4.18 -1.23 -21.78
C THR A 211 4.45 -1.93 -20.44
N HIS A 212 3.50 -2.66 -19.91
CA HIS A 212 3.65 -3.44 -18.66
C HIS A 212 4.68 -4.58 -18.80
N ILE A 213 4.83 -5.18 -20.00
CA ILE A 213 5.85 -6.21 -20.25
C ILE A 213 7.25 -5.66 -19.98
N ILE A 214 7.55 -4.43 -20.39
CA ILE A 214 8.86 -3.79 -20.15
C ILE A 214 9.18 -3.74 -18.65
N VAL A 215 8.22 -3.33 -17.83
CA VAL A 215 8.41 -3.32 -16.36
C VAL A 215 8.64 -4.75 -15.85
N ARG A 216 7.86 -5.69 -16.34
CA ARG A 216 7.92 -7.07 -15.85
C ARG A 216 9.23 -7.78 -16.19
N GLU A 217 9.81 -7.46 -17.35
CA GLU A 217 11.10 -8.00 -17.78
C GLU A 217 12.27 -7.36 -17.03
N LEU A 218 12.25 -6.04 -16.83
CA LEU A 218 13.37 -5.30 -16.25
C LEU A 218 13.32 -5.27 -14.72
N GLN A 219 12.12 -5.26 -14.12
CA GLN A 219 11.90 -5.15 -12.67
C GLN A 219 10.78 -6.15 -12.25
N PRO A 220 11.05 -7.46 -12.24
CA PRO A 220 10.01 -8.48 -12.02
C PRO A 220 9.32 -8.39 -10.65
N MET A 221 10.01 -7.84 -9.65
CA MET A 221 9.49 -7.65 -8.29
C MET A 221 8.79 -6.30 -8.10
N ALA A 222 8.85 -5.37 -9.06
CA ALA A 222 8.11 -4.13 -8.97
C ALA A 222 6.60 -4.38 -9.09
N VAL A 223 5.80 -3.78 -8.22
CA VAL A 223 4.37 -3.64 -8.45
C VAL A 223 4.12 -2.47 -9.40
N MET A 224 3.08 -2.60 -10.22
CA MET A 224 2.65 -1.53 -11.12
C MET A 224 1.31 -0.98 -10.63
N PHE A 225 1.30 0.32 -10.34
CA PHE A 225 0.10 1.08 -10.06
C PHE A 225 -0.47 1.67 -11.33
N SER A 226 -1.76 1.59 -11.49
CA SER A 226 -2.60 2.52 -12.24
C SER A 226 -4.00 2.48 -11.68
N ASP A 227 -4.93 3.29 -12.19
CA ASP A 227 -6.30 3.31 -11.67
C ASP A 227 -6.92 1.91 -11.57
N ALA A 228 -6.66 1.05 -12.55
CA ALA A 228 -7.25 -0.28 -12.66
C ALA A 228 -6.22 -1.44 -12.54
N GLY A 229 -5.03 -1.17 -12.03
CA GLY A 229 -3.98 -2.19 -11.96
C GLY A 229 -2.89 -2.01 -13.03
N PRO A 230 -2.03 -3.00 -13.29
CA PRO A 230 -2.30 -4.45 -13.19
C PRO A 230 -2.07 -5.09 -11.82
N ASP A 231 -1.19 -4.53 -10.97
CA ASP A 231 -0.85 -5.15 -9.68
C ASP A 231 -1.58 -4.52 -8.49
N ILE A 232 -1.67 -3.19 -8.47
CA ILE A 232 -2.36 -2.39 -7.45
C ILE A 232 -3.21 -1.33 -8.13
N ARG A 233 -4.28 -0.91 -7.48
CA ARG A 233 -5.25 0.03 -8.05
C ARG A 233 -5.39 1.28 -7.20
N TRP A 234 -5.79 2.37 -7.84
CA TRP A 234 -6.23 3.58 -7.14
C TRP A 234 -7.48 3.30 -6.30
N VAL A 235 -7.58 3.91 -5.13
CA VAL A 235 -8.76 3.79 -4.26
C VAL A 235 -9.99 4.57 -4.74
N GLY A 236 -9.86 5.33 -5.83
CA GLY A 236 -10.94 6.12 -6.42
C GLY A 236 -11.16 7.51 -5.80
N ASN A 237 -10.25 7.97 -4.97
CA ASN A 237 -10.28 9.33 -4.39
C ASN A 237 -8.92 9.73 -3.82
N GLU A 238 -8.64 11.04 -3.77
CA GLU A 238 -7.42 11.64 -3.19
C GLU A 238 -7.66 12.20 -1.77
N ARG A 239 -8.70 11.75 -1.08
CA ARG A 239 -9.05 12.24 0.26
C ARG A 239 -8.39 11.45 1.39
N GLY A 240 -7.65 10.39 1.05
CA GLY A 240 -7.03 9.51 2.04
C GLY A 240 -7.97 8.47 2.62
N MET A 241 -8.98 8.02 1.87
CA MET A 241 -10.05 7.17 2.40
C MET A 241 -10.26 5.90 1.57
N GLY A 242 -9.86 4.76 2.11
CA GLY A 242 -10.31 3.45 1.65
C GLY A 242 -11.77 3.17 2.07
N SER A 243 -12.46 2.33 1.33
CA SER A 243 -13.82 1.90 1.67
C SER A 243 -13.83 0.96 2.88
N LEU A 244 -14.94 0.95 3.63
CA LEU A 244 -15.12 0.00 4.75
C LEU A 244 -15.23 -1.44 4.25
N THR A 245 -15.88 -1.65 3.11
CA THR A 245 -15.83 -2.89 2.34
C THR A 245 -14.74 -2.73 1.29
N ASN A 246 -13.68 -3.52 1.39
CA ASN A 246 -12.54 -3.40 0.47
C ASN A 246 -12.01 -4.81 0.13
N TRP A 247 -12.38 -5.26 -1.07
CA TRP A 247 -11.87 -6.49 -1.65
C TRP A 247 -10.56 -6.20 -2.39
N CYS A 248 -9.54 -6.99 -2.16
CA CYS A 248 -8.34 -7.01 -3.01
C CYS A 248 -8.60 -7.61 -4.40
N LEU A 249 -9.84 -7.97 -4.69
CA LEU A 249 -10.26 -8.61 -5.92
C LEU A 249 -10.87 -7.59 -6.88
N LEU A 250 -10.53 -7.71 -8.18
CA LEU A 250 -11.03 -6.80 -9.21
C LEU A 250 -11.32 -7.56 -10.51
N LYS A 251 -12.38 -7.15 -11.23
CA LYS A 251 -12.61 -7.52 -12.64
C LYS A 251 -11.83 -6.54 -13.52
N ARG A 252 -10.51 -6.65 -13.46
CA ARG A 252 -9.57 -5.72 -14.09
C ARG A 252 -9.82 -5.53 -15.58
N ASP A 253 -10.19 -6.60 -16.28
CA ASP A 253 -10.35 -6.58 -17.73
C ASP A 253 -11.58 -5.76 -18.19
N GLU A 254 -12.46 -5.37 -17.26
CA GLU A 254 -13.60 -4.49 -17.50
C GLU A 254 -13.27 -3.00 -17.31
N MET A 255 -12.02 -2.67 -16.90
CA MET A 255 -11.59 -1.34 -16.49
C MET A 255 -10.38 -0.84 -17.28
N TYR A 256 -10.14 0.46 -17.22
CA TYR A 256 -8.99 1.11 -17.85
C TYR A 256 -8.63 2.40 -17.09
N PRO A 257 -7.35 2.84 -17.13
CA PRO A 257 -6.92 4.07 -16.48
C PRO A 257 -7.65 5.31 -17.00
N GLY A 258 -8.01 6.22 -16.10
CA GLY A 258 -8.76 7.45 -16.41
C GLY A 258 -10.26 7.22 -16.69
N GLY A 259 -10.78 6.02 -16.43
CA GLY A 259 -12.22 5.72 -16.52
C GLY A 259 -12.99 6.17 -15.26
N ASP A 260 -14.31 6.32 -15.38
CA ASP A 260 -15.19 6.70 -14.25
C ASP A 260 -15.62 5.47 -13.43
N PHE A 261 -14.69 4.93 -12.63
CA PHE A 261 -14.89 3.73 -11.83
C PHE A 261 -14.69 3.95 -10.32
N ALA A 262 -14.66 5.19 -9.84
CA ALA A 262 -14.23 5.55 -8.49
C ALA A 262 -14.88 4.69 -7.37
N LYS A 263 -16.18 4.42 -7.44
CA LYS A 263 -16.86 3.58 -6.45
C LYS A 263 -16.34 2.14 -6.45
N ILE A 264 -16.20 1.54 -7.63
CA ILE A 264 -15.73 0.15 -7.79
C ILE A 264 -14.26 0.05 -7.38
N LEU A 265 -13.44 1.01 -7.74
CA LEU A 265 -12.04 1.07 -7.35
C LEU A 265 -11.89 1.18 -5.82
N GLY A 266 -12.81 1.87 -5.14
CA GLY A 266 -12.85 1.93 -3.68
C GLY A 266 -13.20 0.61 -3.00
N GLU A 267 -14.17 -0.12 -3.53
CA GLU A 267 -14.71 -1.33 -2.90
C GLU A 267 -14.10 -2.64 -3.42
N GLY A 268 -13.59 -2.65 -4.65
CA GLY A 268 -13.23 -3.87 -5.38
C GLY A 268 -14.47 -4.71 -5.72
N HIS A 269 -14.26 -5.94 -6.17
CA HIS A 269 -15.34 -6.87 -6.51
C HIS A 269 -15.28 -8.12 -5.64
N ILE A 270 -16.37 -8.51 -5.03
CA ILE A 270 -16.47 -9.76 -4.28
C ILE A 270 -16.16 -11.00 -5.15
N ASP A 271 -16.49 -10.92 -6.42
CA ASP A 271 -16.32 -11.96 -7.45
C ASP A 271 -15.22 -11.59 -8.47
N GLY A 272 -14.30 -10.70 -8.10
CA GLY A 272 -13.17 -10.33 -8.93
C GLY A 272 -12.27 -11.53 -9.24
N ASN A 273 -11.66 -11.51 -10.43
CA ASN A 273 -10.84 -12.59 -10.99
C ASN A 273 -9.32 -12.28 -10.97
N TRP A 274 -8.95 -11.10 -10.49
CA TRP A 274 -7.56 -10.68 -10.28
C TRP A 274 -7.34 -10.17 -8.85
N TRP A 275 -6.14 -10.43 -8.28
CA TRP A 275 -5.71 -9.80 -7.04
C TRP A 275 -5.14 -8.43 -7.35
N VAL A 276 -5.85 -7.37 -7.00
CA VAL A 276 -5.49 -5.96 -7.26
C VAL A 276 -5.89 -5.12 -6.06
N PRO A 277 -5.09 -5.11 -4.98
CA PRO A 277 -5.39 -4.34 -3.76
C PRO A 277 -5.36 -2.85 -4.03
N ALA A 278 -6.04 -2.08 -3.17
CA ALA A 278 -6.14 -0.63 -3.31
C ALA A 278 -4.97 0.08 -2.65
N GLU A 279 -4.47 1.12 -3.31
CA GLU A 279 -3.59 2.13 -2.75
C GLU A 279 -4.36 3.42 -2.52
N VAL A 280 -4.09 4.06 -1.39
CA VAL A 280 -4.66 5.36 -1.00
C VAL A 280 -3.56 6.41 -1.13
N ASP A 281 -3.69 7.28 -2.10
CA ASP A 281 -2.83 8.43 -2.30
C ASP A 281 -3.47 9.70 -1.71
N VAL A 282 -2.69 10.49 -1.00
CA VAL A 282 -3.15 11.75 -0.40
C VAL A 282 -1.96 12.64 -0.07
N SER A 283 -2.12 13.96 -0.19
CA SER A 283 -1.05 14.90 0.17
C SER A 283 -1.14 15.34 1.63
N ILE A 284 0.02 15.56 2.26
CA ILE A 284 0.15 16.20 3.59
C ILE A 284 -0.27 17.67 3.57
N ARG A 285 -0.30 18.28 2.39
CA ARG A 285 -0.70 19.66 2.11
C ARG A 285 -1.97 19.69 1.26
N PRO A 286 -2.65 20.83 1.08
CA PRO A 286 -3.79 20.95 0.17
C PRO A 286 -3.45 20.62 -1.28
N GLY A 287 -2.25 21.00 -1.76
CA GLY A 287 -1.76 20.70 -3.11
C GLY A 287 -0.82 19.51 -3.14
N TRP A 288 -0.51 19.01 -4.36
CA TRP A 288 0.47 17.97 -4.60
C TRP A 288 1.90 18.54 -4.64
N PHE A 289 2.08 19.72 -5.20
CA PHE A 289 3.34 20.44 -5.18
C PHE A 289 3.43 21.40 -3.99
N TYR A 290 4.64 21.84 -3.65
CA TYR A 290 4.85 22.81 -2.60
C TYR A 290 4.37 24.21 -3.00
N HIS A 291 3.57 24.82 -2.13
CA HIS A 291 3.16 26.23 -2.19
C HIS A 291 3.41 26.89 -0.83
N GLN A 292 4.20 27.95 -0.80
CA GLN A 292 4.54 28.64 0.45
C GLN A 292 3.30 29.08 1.25
N LYS A 293 2.24 29.54 0.57
CA LYS A 293 0.97 29.93 1.19
C LYS A 293 0.27 28.79 1.94
N GLN A 294 0.68 27.53 1.75
CA GLN A 294 0.13 26.35 2.41
C GLN A 294 0.95 25.91 3.64
N ASP A 295 2.02 26.61 4.03
CA ASP A 295 2.86 26.21 5.16
C ASP A 295 2.10 26.09 6.49
N SER A 296 1.06 26.91 6.70
CA SER A 296 0.17 26.83 7.86
C SER A 296 -0.96 25.79 7.71
N LEU A 297 -1.10 25.15 6.55
CA LEU A 297 -2.19 24.22 6.22
C LEU A 297 -1.73 22.75 6.18
N VAL A 298 -0.52 22.48 6.64
CA VAL A 298 0.02 21.10 6.79
C VAL A 298 -0.90 20.31 7.71
N ARG A 299 -1.20 19.07 7.36
CA ARG A 299 -2.02 18.15 8.18
C ARG A 299 -1.37 17.95 9.54
N THR A 300 -2.18 17.95 10.61
CA THR A 300 -1.70 17.67 11.97
C THR A 300 -1.38 16.18 12.14
N PRO A 301 -0.58 15.80 13.15
CA PRO A 301 -0.35 14.41 13.51
C PRO A 301 -1.64 13.60 13.72
N GLU A 302 -2.67 14.22 14.34
CA GLU A 302 -3.99 13.60 14.57
C GLU A 302 -4.74 13.36 13.27
N ASN A 303 -4.61 14.26 12.28
CA ASN A 303 -5.18 14.02 10.96
C ASN A 303 -4.44 12.89 10.24
N LEU A 304 -3.09 12.85 10.31
CA LEU A 304 -2.29 11.81 9.69
C LEU A 304 -2.57 10.41 10.27
N ILE A 305 -2.75 10.28 11.59
CA ILE A 305 -3.17 9.02 12.17
C ILE A 305 -4.59 8.63 11.75
N GLY A 306 -5.47 9.62 11.54
CA GLY A 306 -6.78 9.40 10.93
C GLY A 306 -6.68 8.83 9.52
N LEU A 307 -5.72 9.30 8.69
CA LEU A 307 -5.44 8.74 7.37
C LEU A 307 -4.93 7.30 7.46
N TYR A 308 -4.05 6.98 8.41
CA TYR A 308 -3.58 5.61 8.63
C TYR A 308 -4.76 4.65 8.94
N TYR A 309 -5.69 5.05 9.79
CA TYR A 309 -6.90 4.26 10.06
C TYR A 309 -7.84 4.15 8.86
N SER A 310 -7.90 5.19 8.02
CA SER A 310 -8.80 5.19 6.85
C SER A 310 -8.18 4.56 5.59
N SER A 311 -6.91 4.22 5.61
CA SER A 311 -6.18 3.51 4.54
C SER A 311 -5.70 2.13 5.00
N VAL A 312 -4.62 2.05 5.77
CA VAL A 312 -4.06 0.79 6.28
C VAL A 312 -5.08 0.04 7.13
N GLY A 313 -5.81 0.76 7.98
CA GLY A 313 -6.90 0.20 8.77
C GLY A 313 -8.14 -0.24 7.96
N ARG A 314 -8.10 -0.10 6.62
CA ARG A 314 -9.16 -0.51 5.69
C ARG A 314 -8.63 -1.33 4.52
N ASN A 315 -7.62 -2.16 4.79
CA ASN A 315 -7.07 -3.11 3.81
C ASN A 315 -6.49 -2.44 2.56
N SER A 316 -5.80 -1.29 2.73
CA SER A 316 -5.08 -0.55 1.67
C SER A 316 -3.71 -0.13 2.18
N ASN A 317 -2.78 0.19 1.29
CA ASN A 317 -1.58 0.91 1.68
C ASN A 317 -1.81 2.43 1.55
N LEU A 318 -1.00 3.21 2.27
CA LEU A 318 -1.02 4.67 2.25
C LEU A 318 0.22 5.23 1.53
N LEU A 319 0.00 5.89 0.41
CA LEU A 319 0.99 6.70 -0.29
C LEU A 319 0.80 8.16 0.12
N LEU A 320 1.62 8.64 1.05
CA LEU A 320 1.53 10.01 1.58
C LEU A 320 2.48 10.95 0.85
N ASN A 321 1.92 11.91 0.11
CA ASN A 321 2.71 12.91 -0.59
C ASN A 321 3.25 13.97 0.37
N VAL A 322 4.57 14.21 0.28
CA VAL A 322 5.30 15.21 1.07
C VAL A 322 6.19 16.00 0.10
N PRO A 323 5.70 17.11 -0.46
CA PRO A 323 6.41 17.84 -1.49
C PRO A 323 7.56 18.68 -0.89
N PRO A 324 8.79 18.56 -1.42
CA PRO A 324 9.89 19.42 -1.04
C PRO A 324 9.64 20.89 -1.45
N ASP A 325 10.13 21.82 -0.66
CA ASP A 325 10.09 23.25 -0.95
C ASP A 325 11.09 23.68 -2.02
N ARG A 326 11.16 24.98 -2.33
CA ARG A 326 12.06 25.49 -3.37
C ARG A 326 13.54 25.36 -3.03
N ARG A 327 13.91 25.13 -1.75
CA ARG A 327 15.28 24.77 -1.37
C ARG A 327 15.64 23.37 -1.85
N GLY A 328 14.66 22.49 -2.00
CA GLY A 328 14.84 21.06 -2.24
C GLY A 328 14.88 20.24 -0.94
N LEU A 329 14.29 20.77 0.12
CA LEU A 329 14.16 20.13 1.44
C LEU A 329 12.69 19.87 1.76
N LEU A 330 12.39 18.83 2.53
CA LEU A 330 11.08 18.71 3.19
C LEU A 330 10.98 19.85 4.21
N HIS A 331 9.88 20.62 4.11
CA HIS A 331 9.67 21.78 4.95
C HIS A 331 9.51 21.38 6.43
N GLU A 332 9.96 22.25 7.35
CA GLU A 332 10.04 21.95 8.79
C GLU A 332 8.65 21.60 9.40
N ASN A 333 7.59 22.20 8.90
CA ASN A 333 6.22 21.90 9.34
C ASN A 333 5.79 20.49 8.94
N ASP A 334 6.16 20.03 7.72
CA ASP A 334 5.88 18.68 7.27
C ASP A 334 6.66 17.65 8.09
N VAL A 335 7.94 17.92 8.32
CA VAL A 335 8.81 17.06 9.16
C VAL A 335 8.25 16.93 10.58
N LYS A 336 7.84 18.04 11.19
CA LYS A 336 7.21 18.05 12.52
C LYS A 336 5.93 17.23 12.55
N ALA A 337 5.07 17.37 11.54
CA ALA A 337 3.82 16.61 11.44
C ALA A 337 4.08 15.09 11.29
N LEU A 338 5.05 14.71 10.46
CA LEU A 338 5.44 13.32 10.26
C LEU A 338 6.00 12.67 11.53
N PHE A 339 6.85 13.37 12.27
CA PHE A 339 7.40 12.84 13.52
C PHE A 339 6.32 12.73 14.61
N GLY A 340 5.44 13.72 14.71
CA GLY A 340 4.28 13.66 15.60
C GLY A 340 3.34 12.50 15.25
N PHE A 341 3.10 12.25 13.96
CA PHE A 341 2.34 11.09 13.48
C PHE A 341 2.98 9.77 13.93
N LYS A 342 4.32 9.62 13.76
CA LYS A 342 5.04 8.42 14.19
C LYS A 342 4.97 8.23 15.70
N GLU A 343 5.06 9.31 16.46
CA GLU A 343 4.90 9.26 17.92
C GLU A 343 3.50 8.78 18.33
N LEU A 344 2.44 9.27 17.66
CA LEU A 344 1.07 8.80 17.90
C LEU A 344 0.90 7.32 17.55
N LEU A 345 1.42 6.86 16.39
CA LEU A 345 1.39 5.44 16.03
C LEU A 345 2.05 4.59 17.10
N ASN A 346 3.23 4.99 17.58
CA ASN A 346 3.94 4.25 18.61
C ASN A 346 3.17 4.20 19.94
N LYS A 347 2.44 5.26 20.29
CA LYS A 347 1.60 5.30 21.52
C LYS A 347 0.33 4.46 21.38
N GLU A 348 -0.34 4.53 20.22
CA GLU A 348 -1.60 3.81 20.01
C GLU A 348 -1.41 2.30 19.94
N PHE A 349 -0.28 1.84 19.40
CA PHE A 349 0.05 0.42 19.21
C PHE A 349 1.24 -0.04 20.08
N ALA A 350 1.39 0.54 21.27
CA ALA A 350 2.56 0.29 22.14
C ALA A 350 2.60 -1.14 22.68
N VAL A 351 1.46 -1.68 23.12
CA VAL A 351 1.39 -2.98 23.79
C VAL A 351 0.19 -3.76 23.27
N ASP A 352 0.46 -4.86 22.59
CA ASP A 352 -0.59 -5.82 22.21
C ASP A 352 -1.05 -6.61 23.43
N LEU A 353 -2.29 -6.34 23.87
CA LEU A 353 -2.93 -6.96 25.04
C LEU A 353 -3.42 -8.38 24.76
N ALA A 354 -3.52 -8.78 23.48
CA ALA A 354 -3.92 -10.12 23.06
C ALA A 354 -2.75 -11.09 22.99
N LYS A 355 -1.52 -10.59 22.82
CA LYS A 355 -0.34 -11.41 22.56
C LYS A 355 -0.14 -12.52 23.59
N GLY A 356 -0.10 -13.77 23.12
CA GLY A 356 0.12 -14.97 23.96
C GLY A 356 -0.98 -15.27 24.98
N LYS A 357 -2.14 -14.58 24.90
CA LYS A 357 -3.30 -14.87 25.73
C LYS A 357 -3.98 -16.17 25.32
N LYS A 358 -4.72 -16.79 26.24
CA LYS A 358 -5.46 -18.02 25.96
C LYS A 358 -6.55 -17.75 24.93
N VAL A 359 -6.60 -18.57 23.88
CA VAL A 359 -7.63 -18.50 22.84
C VAL A 359 -8.45 -19.78 22.84
N SER A 360 -9.76 -19.63 22.69
CA SER A 360 -10.69 -20.73 22.42
C SER A 360 -11.51 -20.43 21.16
N VAL A 361 -11.82 -21.49 20.41
CA VAL A 361 -12.55 -21.39 19.14
C VAL A 361 -13.68 -22.38 19.08
N THR A 362 -14.74 -22.06 18.33
CA THR A 362 -15.90 -22.97 18.15
C THR A 362 -15.57 -24.16 17.25
N SER A 363 -14.61 -24.00 16.36
CA SER A 363 -14.17 -25.03 15.43
C SER A 363 -12.73 -24.78 15.02
N LYS A 364 -11.97 -25.84 14.74
CA LYS A 364 -10.62 -25.80 14.16
C LYS A 364 -10.39 -26.98 13.26
N ARG A 365 -9.55 -26.80 12.26
CA ARG A 365 -9.18 -27.83 11.28
C ARG A 365 -8.26 -28.90 11.88
N GLY A 366 -7.40 -28.53 12.83
CA GLY A 366 -6.44 -29.40 13.51
C GLY A 366 -5.58 -28.62 14.49
N LYS A 367 -4.57 -29.25 15.07
CA LYS A 367 -3.65 -28.59 16.00
C LYS A 367 -2.84 -27.47 15.32
N GLU A 368 -2.46 -27.68 14.07
CA GLU A 368 -1.68 -26.75 13.26
C GLU A 368 -2.47 -25.49 12.87
N PHE A 369 -3.80 -25.52 13.07
CA PHE A 369 -4.73 -24.41 12.75
C PHE A 369 -5.57 -24.04 13.97
N ASP A 370 -4.95 -24.11 15.16
CA ASP A 370 -5.61 -23.81 16.43
C ASP A 370 -5.83 -22.31 16.62
N GLY A 371 -6.78 -21.95 17.49
CA GLY A 371 -7.05 -20.57 17.83
C GLY A 371 -5.84 -19.80 18.37
N SER A 372 -4.90 -20.47 19.03
CA SER A 372 -3.67 -19.84 19.53
C SER A 372 -2.76 -19.27 18.44
N MET A 373 -2.96 -19.65 17.17
CA MET A 373 -2.19 -19.13 16.06
C MET A 373 -2.53 -17.67 15.69
N VAL A 374 -3.67 -17.14 16.20
CA VAL A 374 -4.05 -15.76 15.86
C VAL A 374 -3.36 -14.70 16.72
N ASN A 375 -2.60 -15.06 17.74
CA ASN A 375 -1.94 -14.12 18.64
C ASN A 375 -0.55 -14.58 19.11
N ASP A 376 0.08 -15.47 18.34
CA ASP A 376 1.43 -15.98 18.61
C ASP A 376 2.53 -15.04 18.10
N GLY A 377 2.18 -14.06 17.26
CA GLY A 377 3.08 -13.10 16.65
C GLY A 377 3.85 -13.65 15.43
N ASN A 378 3.41 -14.78 14.87
CA ASN A 378 3.99 -15.37 13.67
C ASN A 378 3.04 -15.18 12.46
N PRO A 379 3.42 -14.39 11.45
CA PRO A 379 2.56 -14.12 10.28
C PRO A 379 2.33 -15.34 9.38
N GLU A 380 3.09 -16.43 9.58
CA GLU A 380 2.97 -17.67 8.78
C GLU A 380 2.00 -18.68 9.40
N THR A 381 1.55 -18.46 10.62
CA THR A 381 0.55 -19.29 11.29
C THR A 381 -0.84 -18.67 11.19
N TYR A 382 -1.87 -19.47 11.27
CA TYR A 382 -3.25 -19.00 11.20
C TYR A 382 -4.23 -20.01 11.79
N TRP A 383 -5.32 -19.51 12.35
CA TRP A 383 -6.49 -20.32 12.65
C TRP A 383 -7.32 -20.59 11.39
N ALA A 384 -7.83 -21.80 11.27
CA ALA A 384 -8.75 -22.17 10.19
C ALA A 384 -9.81 -23.17 10.68
N THR A 385 -11.03 -23.07 10.14
CA THR A 385 -12.08 -24.07 10.30
C THR A 385 -11.90 -25.23 9.29
N ASN A 386 -12.73 -26.26 9.40
CA ASN A 386 -12.80 -27.30 8.37
C ASN A 386 -13.35 -26.77 7.05
N ASP A 387 -13.06 -27.46 5.95
CA ASP A 387 -13.68 -27.16 4.66
C ASP A 387 -15.23 -27.14 4.82
N TYR A 388 -15.89 -26.27 4.07
CA TYR A 388 -17.34 -26.01 4.12
C TYR A 388 -17.87 -25.30 5.38
N GLN A 389 -17.06 -25.09 6.41
CA GLN A 389 -17.41 -24.25 7.55
C GLN A 389 -17.00 -22.79 7.27
N THR A 390 -17.93 -21.97 6.83
CA THR A 390 -17.71 -20.57 6.44
C THR A 390 -17.94 -19.57 7.57
N ALA A 391 -18.10 -20.05 8.80
CA ALA A 391 -18.31 -19.27 10.01
C ALA A 391 -17.57 -19.88 11.19
N GLY A 392 -17.29 -19.06 12.21
CA GLY A 392 -16.69 -19.52 13.48
C GLY A 392 -16.34 -18.37 14.39
N ASP A 393 -16.22 -18.69 15.68
CA ASP A 393 -15.91 -17.74 16.75
C ASP A 393 -14.50 -17.97 17.28
N ILE A 394 -13.84 -16.86 17.59
CA ILE A 394 -12.54 -16.81 18.27
C ILE A 394 -12.73 -16.01 19.55
N ILE A 395 -12.42 -16.60 20.71
CA ILE A 395 -12.53 -15.93 22.02
C ILE A 395 -11.14 -15.84 22.63
N ILE A 396 -10.68 -14.60 22.86
CA ILE A 396 -9.42 -14.29 23.54
C ILE A 396 -9.75 -14.01 25.00
N ASP A 397 -9.16 -14.77 25.94
CA ASP A 397 -9.28 -14.58 27.37
C ASP A 397 -8.08 -13.76 27.87
N LEU A 398 -8.34 -12.53 28.28
CA LEU A 398 -7.31 -11.58 28.73
C LEU A 398 -6.73 -11.93 30.09
N GLY A 399 -7.37 -12.86 30.83
CA GLY A 399 -6.93 -13.35 32.15
C GLY A 399 -7.35 -12.45 33.32
N ALA A 400 -7.46 -11.15 33.12
CA ALA A 400 -7.90 -10.15 34.07
C ALA A 400 -8.76 -9.10 33.39
N GLU A 401 -9.50 -8.31 34.15
CA GLU A 401 -10.26 -7.18 33.65
C GLU A 401 -9.28 -6.15 33.05
N THR A 402 -9.35 -5.94 31.75
CA THR A 402 -8.43 -5.13 30.95
C THR A 402 -9.24 -4.13 30.13
N GLU A 403 -8.76 -2.89 30.03
CA GLU A 403 -9.37 -1.87 29.20
C GLU A 403 -8.81 -1.91 27.77
N VAL A 404 -9.72 -1.99 26.79
CA VAL A 404 -9.38 -2.05 25.36
C VAL A 404 -10.25 -1.07 24.56
N ASN A 405 -9.72 -0.51 23.45
CA ASN A 405 -10.46 0.38 22.56
C ASN A 405 -10.04 0.27 21.09
N ARG A 406 -9.14 -0.68 20.76
CA ARG A 406 -8.68 -0.95 19.38
C ARG A 406 -8.58 -2.44 19.16
N ILE A 407 -8.86 -2.85 17.92
CA ILE A 407 -8.61 -4.20 17.44
C ILE A 407 -7.98 -4.15 16.04
N ILE A 408 -7.00 -5.02 15.81
CA ILE A 408 -6.47 -5.35 14.49
C ILE A 408 -6.90 -6.77 14.14
N LEU A 409 -7.34 -6.96 12.89
CA LEU A 409 -7.66 -8.27 12.31
C LEU A 409 -6.90 -8.43 11.00
N GLN A 410 -6.33 -9.63 10.76
CA GLN A 410 -5.68 -9.98 9.49
C GLN A 410 -6.09 -11.38 9.04
N GLU A 411 -6.41 -11.51 7.74
CA GLU A 411 -6.53 -12.82 7.09
C GLU A 411 -5.16 -13.29 6.60
N TYR A 412 -4.95 -14.59 6.55
CA TYR A 412 -3.80 -15.19 5.88
C TYR A 412 -4.00 -15.12 4.35
N ILE A 413 -3.74 -13.94 3.78
CA ILE A 413 -4.07 -13.60 2.39
C ILE A 413 -3.34 -14.43 1.34
N LYS A 414 -2.26 -15.15 1.69
CA LYS A 414 -1.59 -16.12 0.80
C LYS A 414 -2.56 -17.20 0.30
N LEU A 415 -3.66 -17.42 1.01
CA LEU A 415 -4.74 -18.35 0.63
C LEU A 415 -5.98 -17.63 0.05
N GLY A 416 -5.89 -16.33 -0.23
CA GLY A 416 -6.96 -15.50 -0.78
C GLY A 416 -7.79 -14.80 0.30
N GLN A 417 -8.48 -13.72 -0.08
CA GLN A 417 -9.39 -12.96 0.80
C GLN A 417 -10.75 -13.63 0.87
N ARG A 418 -11.26 -13.90 2.06
CA ARG A 418 -12.44 -14.76 2.26
C ARG A 418 -13.54 -14.14 3.11
N VAL A 419 -13.18 -13.39 4.18
CA VAL A 419 -14.15 -12.84 5.14
C VAL A 419 -15.07 -11.84 4.47
N GLN A 420 -16.39 -12.04 4.66
CA GLN A 420 -17.45 -11.17 4.14
C GLN A 420 -18.11 -10.36 5.24
N GLU A 421 -18.20 -10.94 6.46
CA GLU A 421 -18.83 -10.31 7.62
C GLU A 421 -18.17 -10.79 8.90
N PHE A 422 -17.87 -9.85 9.80
CA PHE A 422 -17.38 -10.14 11.14
C PHE A 422 -18.02 -9.23 12.18
N LYS A 423 -18.04 -9.69 13.44
CA LYS A 423 -18.51 -8.91 14.60
C LYS A 423 -17.55 -9.07 15.76
N VAL A 424 -17.40 -8.03 16.57
CA VAL A 424 -16.58 -8.07 17.77
C VAL A 424 -17.43 -7.76 18.99
N TYR A 425 -17.23 -8.54 20.06
CA TYR A 425 -17.95 -8.42 21.32
C TYR A 425 -16.98 -8.38 22.50
N ALA A 426 -17.33 -7.65 23.54
CA ALA A 426 -16.69 -7.71 24.86
C ALA A 426 -17.58 -8.46 25.86
N PHE A 427 -16.95 -9.19 26.79
CA PHE A 427 -17.65 -9.86 27.88
C PHE A 427 -17.70 -8.94 29.10
N VAL A 428 -18.87 -8.35 29.36
CA VAL A 428 -19.11 -7.35 30.40
C VAL A 428 -20.33 -7.76 31.22
N ASN A 429 -20.22 -7.76 32.53
CA ASN A 429 -21.32 -8.14 33.44
C ASN A 429 -21.96 -9.51 33.14
N LYS A 430 -21.12 -10.49 32.81
CA LYS A 430 -21.50 -11.87 32.42
C LYS A 430 -22.29 -11.98 31.10
N GLU A 431 -22.30 -10.95 30.27
CA GLU A 431 -22.97 -10.92 28.97
C GLU A 431 -22.02 -10.47 27.86
N TRP A 432 -22.27 -10.93 26.64
CA TRP A 432 -21.58 -10.45 25.44
C TRP A 432 -22.21 -9.15 24.93
N LYS A 433 -21.47 -8.05 24.99
CA LYS A 433 -21.89 -6.74 24.48
C LYS A 433 -21.25 -6.50 23.12
N PRO A 434 -22.01 -6.12 22.06
CA PRO A 434 -21.45 -5.82 20.76
C PRO A 434 -20.59 -4.54 20.82
N LEU A 435 -19.46 -4.55 20.12
CA LEU A 435 -18.55 -3.41 19.98
C LEU A 435 -18.58 -2.84 18.56
N ILE A 436 -18.37 -3.70 17.57
CA ILE A 436 -18.30 -3.32 16.14
C ILE A 436 -18.81 -4.44 15.25
N ASP A 437 -19.32 -4.05 14.10
CA ASP A 437 -19.58 -4.89 12.93
C ASP A 437 -18.65 -4.48 11.79
N GLY A 438 -18.28 -5.42 10.94
CA GLY A 438 -17.46 -5.17 9.77
C GLY A 438 -17.77 -6.13 8.62
N THR A 439 -17.31 -5.78 7.45
CA THR A 439 -17.49 -6.57 6.23
C THR A 439 -16.23 -7.37 5.89
N THR A 440 -15.29 -6.78 5.15
CA THR A 440 -14.06 -7.45 4.72
C THR A 440 -12.94 -7.30 5.75
N VAL A 441 -12.01 -8.26 5.78
CA VAL A 441 -10.76 -8.17 6.54
C VAL A 441 -9.58 -7.98 5.59
N GLY A 442 -9.19 -9.00 4.81
CA GLY A 442 -8.03 -8.94 3.93
C GLY A 442 -6.70 -8.87 4.69
N HIS A 443 -5.71 -8.11 4.14
CA HIS A 443 -4.39 -8.03 4.76
C HIS A 443 -4.44 -7.42 6.16
N LYS A 444 -5.13 -6.27 6.34
CA LYS A 444 -5.24 -5.60 7.65
C LYS A 444 -6.49 -4.74 7.78
N VAL A 445 -7.18 -4.91 8.87
CA VAL A 445 -8.27 -4.05 9.32
C VAL A 445 -8.01 -3.57 10.73
N ILE A 446 -8.10 -2.27 10.96
CA ILE A 446 -7.99 -1.65 12.28
C ILE A 446 -9.32 -0.99 12.60
N ARG A 447 -9.90 -1.30 13.76
CA ARG A 447 -11.17 -0.71 14.21
C ARG A 447 -11.04 -0.08 15.58
N LYS A 448 -11.65 1.10 15.71
CA LYS A 448 -11.80 1.85 16.95
C LYS A 448 -13.18 1.57 17.55
N PHE A 449 -13.26 1.53 18.87
CA PHE A 449 -14.51 1.48 19.62
C PHE A 449 -14.34 2.19 20.96
N PRO A 450 -15.44 2.62 21.63
CA PRO A 450 -15.37 3.23 22.95
C PRO A 450 -14.63 2.30 23.93
N ALA A 451 -13.79 2.87 24.79
CA ALA A 451 -13.03 2.10 25.76
C ALA A 451 -13.95 1.22 26.62
N VAL A 452 -13.65 -0.06 26.71
CA VAL A 452 -14.41 -1.03 27.46
C VAL A 452 -13.49 -1.85 28.37
N ARG A 453 -13.89 -2.02 29.62
CA ARG A 453 -13.26 -2.95 30.57
C ARG A 453 -13.88 -4.33 30.42
N THR A 454 -13.05 -5.32 30.15
CA THR A 454 -13.51 -6.68 29.86
C THR A 454 -12.45 -7.73 30.22
N THR A 455 -12.89 -8.94 30.49
CA THR A 455 -12.00 -10.10 30.66
C THR A 455 -11.84 -10.91 29.37
N LYS A 456 -12.74 -10.74 28.38
CA LYS A 456 -12.70 -11.52 27.12
C LYS A 456 -13.21 -10.70 25.96
N ILE A 457 -12.55 -10.88 24.82
CA ILE A 457 -13.01 -10.37 23.51
C ILE A 457 -13.39 -11.57 22.63
N LYS A 458 -14.51 -11.47 21.93
CA LYS A 458 -14.96 -12.46 20.95
C LYS A 458 -15.04 -11.84 19.57
N VAL A 459 -14.35 -12.46 18.61
CA VAL A 459 -14.48 -12.17 17.18
C VAL A 459 -15.32 -13.28 16.56
N VAL A 460 -16.41 -12.89 15.92
CA VAL A 460 -17.32 -13.78 15.19
C VAL A 460 -17.14 -13.54 13.71
N ILE A 461 -16.65 -14.53 12.98
CA ILE A 461 -16.73 -14.54 11.52
C ILE A 461 -18.08 -15.13 11.16
N SER A 462 -19.05 -14.28 10.80
CA SER A 462 -20.42 -14.70 10.53
C SER A 462 -20.62 -15.19 9.11
N LYS A 463 -19.74 -14.73 8.17
CA LYS A 463 -19.81 -15.13 6.76
C LYS A 463 -18.45 -15.04 6.09
N SER A 464 -18.09 -16.08 5.35
CA SER A 464 -16.85 -16.14 4.56
C SER A 464 -17.09 -16.91 3.26
N LYS A 465 -16.30 -16.62 2.22
CA LYS A 465 -16.40 -17.28 0.90
C LYS A 465 -15.93 -18.74 0.91
N ALA A 466 -15.07 -19.08 1.85
CA ALA A 466 -14.57 -20.43 2.13
C ALA A 466 -14.29 -20.53 3.63
N CYS A 467 -13.70 -21.62 4.12
CA CYS A 467 -13.29 -21.69 5.52
C CYS A 467 -12.41 -20.46 5.87
N PRO A 468 -12.74 -19.68 6.92
CA PRO A 468 -11.95 -18.52 7.29
C PRO A 468 -10.52 -18.92 7.69
N VAL A 469 -9.57 -18.04 7.40
CA VAL A 469 -8.13 -18.19 7.72
C VAL A 469 -7.66 -16.89 8.35
N ILE A 470 -7.61 -16.82 9.67
CA ILE A 470 -7.21 -15.61 10.42
C ILE A 470 -5.80 -15.80 10.95
N SER A 471 -4.87 -14.94 10.50
CA SER A 471 -3.46 -14.99 10.88
C SER A 471 -3.14 -14.14 12.11
N ASN A 472 -3.93 -13.06 12.36
CA ASN A 472 -3.58 -12.17 13.46
C ASN A 472 -4.81 -11.47 14.05
N ILE A 473 -4.82 -11.36 15.40
CA ILE A 473 -5.75 -10.55 16.17
C ILE A 473 -4.95 -9.85 17.28
N GLU A 474 -4.90 -8.53 17.24
CA GLU A 474 -4.25 -7.71 18.26
C GLU A 474 -5.27 -6.82 18.96
N LEU A 475 -5.04 -6.51 20.22
CA LEU A 475 -5.90 -5.65 21.04
C LEU A 475 -5.06 -4.56 21.72
N TYR A 476 -5.54 -3.34 21.69
CA TYR A 476 -4.81 -2.21 22.26
C TYR A 476 -5.67 -1.30 23.12
N ARG A 477 -5.00 -0.59 24.01
CA ARG A 477 -5.52 0.56 24.74
C ARG A 477 -4.78 1.82 24.25
N ALA A 478 -5.34 2.46 23.25
CA ALA A 478 -4.83 3.73 22.77
C ALA A 478 -5.21 4.88 23.74
N PRO A 479 -4.32 5.85 23.98
CA PRO A 479 -4.62 6.99 24.85
C PRO A 479 -5.62 7.95 24.19
N GLY A 480 -6.36 8.72 25.01
CA GLY A 480 -7.15 9.88 24.55
C GLY A 480 -8.62 9.62 24.19
N GLU A 481 -9.18 8.43 24.45
CA GLU A 481 -10.63 8.15 24.32
C GLU A 481 -11.17 7.42 25.54
#